data_ec1dbaff106230bdf019665b0f0fbf17
#
_entry.id   ec1dbaff106230bdf019665b0f0fbf17
#
_cell.length_a   1.000
_cell.length_b   1.000
_cell.length_c   1.000
_cell.angle_alpha   90.00
_cell.angle_beta   90.00
_cell.angle_gamma   90.00
#
_symmetry.space_group_name_H-M   'P 1'
#
loop_
_entity.id
_entity.type
_entity.pdbx_description
1 polymer ?
#
loop_
_entity_poly.entity_id
_entity_poly.type
_entity_poly.pdbx_seq_one_letter_code
_entity_poly.pdbx_strand_id
1 'polypeptide(L)'
;MRAFTQPRSVASLSVVLVLFLWLERGSGSGTCPPPCACFGELVDCSRLRKGQIPDTIPDWTVQLDLSHNKLQVLDSSLFSNLQHLSEMKLNHNELEAIPDLGPYASNITTLILANNRITRISEKQLRPFLALETLDLSNNNIVEIKANSFPALPLKNMFLNNNRISSLETGCFTNLSDTLQVLRLNRNRLSTIPAKIFQLPNLQHLELSRNRVRRIEGLTFHGLHALHSLKMQRNGLSRLMDGAFWGLSNMEVLQLDYNNLTEVSKGWLYGLLTLQQLHLGHNAISRIRPDAWEFCQKLSELNLFSNHLSRLEESSFVGLSLLDELHIGNNHVSFIADGAFRGLSNLEMLDLQNNEISWTIEDMNGPFSALDKLKRLFLQGNQIRSVTKKSFSGLDALQHLDLSNNAIMSIQANAFSQMKNLQELRLNTSSLLCDCQLKWLPVWVAEQTFLPCVNASCAHPQMLKGRSVFAISQEDFVCDDFPKPQITVQPETQTALKGTNVTFVCSAASSSDSPMTFAWKKDNEVLNDAEIHNQAHLRVQGGTGGETEVTEYTTTLQLQNVEFSSEGKYQCVISNHFGSSYSTKARLTVNRPGNHSTFSFMGFQCNYLEYIINN
;
A
#
# COMPACT_ATOMS: atom_id res chain seq x y z
N MET A 1 -33.55 -39.29 32.97
CA MET A 1 -33.70 -39.31 34.44
C MET A 1 -32.54 -38.57 35.08
N ARG A 2 -32.86 -37.65 35.90
CA ARG A 2 -32.22 -36.78 36.88
C ARG A 2 -31.96 -35.35 36.40
N ALA A 3 -32.95 -34.55 36.77
CA ALA A 3 -32.93 -33.11 36.89
C ALA A 3 -31.93 -32.66 37.99
N PHE A 4 -31.22 -31.56 37.74
CA PHE A 4 -30.63 -30.77 38.81
C PHE A 4 -31.16 -29.35 38.75
N THR A 5 -31.84 -29.00 39.78
CA THR A 5 -32.48 -27.74 40.13
C THR A 5 -31.44 -26.65 40.41
N GLN A 6 -31.65 -25.47 39.83
CA GLN A 6 -30.97 -24.24 40.24
C GLN A 6 -31.52 -23.74 41.60
N PRO A 7 -30.67 -23.16 42.46
CA PRO A 7 -31.15 -22.29 43.53
C PRO A 7 -31.22 -20.84 43.04
N ARG A 8 -32.37 -20.25 43.12
CA ARG A 8 -32.59 -18.80 43.00
C ARG A 8 -31.88 -18.10 44.16
N SER A 9 -30.84 -17.31 43.87
CA SER A 9 -30.24 -16.42 44.86
C SER A 9 -30.99 -15.08 44.92
N VAL A 10 -31.47 -14.78 46.07
CA VAL A 10 -32.05 -13.52 46.54
C VAL A 10 -30.88 -12.54 46.78
N ALA A 11 -30.35 -11.93 45.71
CA ALA A 11 -29.29 -10.94 45.81
C ALA A 11 -29.48 -9.69 44.91
N SER A 12 -30.68 -9.49 44.34
CA SER A 12 -30.91 -8.37 43.39
C SER A 12 -31.65 -7.16 43.97
N LEU A 13 -32.09 -7.17 45.25
CA LEU A 13 -32.76 -6.00 45.85
C LEU A 13 -31.83 -5.08 46.66
N SER A 14 -30.66 -5.55 47.10
CA SER A 14 -29.75 -4.72 47.91
C SER A 14 -28.83 -3.83 47.08
N VAL A 15 -28.53 -4.18 45.80
CA VAL A 15 -27.65 -3.41 44.91
C VAL A 15 -28.40 -2.23 44.28
N VAL A 16 -29.70 -2.35 44.05
CA VAL A 16 -30.50 -1.26 43.49
C VAL A 16 -30.75 -0.16 44.54
N LEU A 17 -30.90 -0.50 45.83
CA LEU A 17 -31.06 0.49 46.90
C LEU A 17 -29.74 1.24 47.24
N VAL A 18 -28.57 0.62 47.04
CA VAL A 18 -27.26 1.29 47.25
C VAL A 18 -26.92 2.22 46.08
N LEU A 19 -27.37 1.93 44.87
CA LEU A 19 -27.21 2.83 43.72
C LEU A 19 -28.14 4.07 43.81
N PHE A 20 -29.30 3.97 44.45
CA PHE A 20 -30.19 5.13 44.69
C PHE A 20 -29.71 6.03 45.84
N LEU A 21 -28.90 5.54 46.78
CA LEU A 21 -28.35 6.33 47.90
C LEU A 21 -27.02 7.04 47.59
N TRP A 22 -26.40 6.76 46.42
CA TRP A 22 -25.19 7.48 45.95
C TRP A 22 -25.50 8.62 44.96
N LEU A 23 -26.79 8.79 44.58
CA LEU A 23 -27.23 9.85 43.67
C LEU A 23 -27.61 11.17 44.36
N GLU A 24 -27.54 11.26 45.71
CA GLU A 24 -27.89 12.47 46.47
C GLU A 24 -26.72 13.12 47.23
N ARG A 25 -25.47 13.09 46.68
CA ARG A 25 -24.42 13.95 47.24
C ARG A 25 -23.79 14.79 46.14
N GLY A 26 -24.60 15.62 45.48
CA GLY A 26 -24.15 16.85 44.89
C GLY A 26 -24.37 17.97 45.92
N SER A 27 -23.32 18.46 46.55
CA SER A 27 -23.38 19.59 47.47
C SER A 27 -23.44 20.91 46.70
N GLY A 28 -24.52 21.14 45.96
CA GLY A 28 -24.88 22.41 45.37
C GLY A 28 -26.30 22.77 45.71
N SER A 29 -26.57 24.01 46.14
CA SER A 29 -27.85 24.51 46.62
C SER A 29 -28.92 24.71 45.55
N GLY A 30 -28.83 24.07 44.38
CA GLY A 30 -29.81 24.17 43.30
C GLY A 30 -30.38 22.84 42.86
N THR A 31 -31.71 22.75 42.70
CA THR A 31 -32.36 21.60 42.06
C THR A 31 -32.11 21.58 40.57
N CYS A 32 -32.05 20.37 39.98
CA CYS A 32 -31.92 20.22 38.53
C CYS A 32 -33.07 20.95 37.81
N PRO A 33 -32.78 21.85 36.88
CA PRO A 33 -33.82 22.66 36.23
C PRO A 33 -34.63 21.81 35.25
N PRO A 34 -35.96 21.67 35.43
CA PRO A 34 -36.75 20.99 34.40
C PRO A 34 -36.82 21.83 33.11
N PRO A 35 -36.74 21.23 31.93
CA PRO A 35 -36.79 19.81 31.61
C PRO A 35 -35.40 19.12 31.43
N CYS A 36 -34.35 19.68 32.00
CA CYS A 36 -33.01 19.10 31.90
C CYS A 36 -32.83 17.89 32.83
N ALA A 37 -31.80 17.09 32.55
CA ALA A 37 -31.35 16.00 33.41
C ALA A 37 -29.97 16.32 33.99
N CYS A 38 -29.74 15.97 35.26
CA CYS A 38 -28.48 16.25 35.93
C CYS A 38 -27.78 14.96 36.37
N PHE A 39 -26.48 14.88 36.10
CA PHE A 39 -25.62 13.73 36.42
C PHE A 39 -24.34 14.25 37.08
N GLY A 40 -24.28 14.31 38.41
CA GLY A 40 -23.17 14.98 39.10
C GLY A 40 -23.11 16.47 38.76
N GLU A 41 -22.01 16.92 38.21
CA GLU A 41 -21.77 18.32 37.80
C GLU A 41 -22.15 18.62 36.35
N LEU A 42 -22.72 17.63 35.62
CA LEU A 42 -23.26 17.79 34.27
C LEU A 42 -24.73 18.15 34.31
N VAL A 43 -25.10 19.23 33.64
CA VAL A 43 -26.49 19.58 33.33
C VAL A 43 -26.75 19.33 31.84
N ASP A 44 -27.57 18.32 31.56
CA ASP A 44 -27.95 17.94 30.19
C ASP A 44 -29.30 18.54 29.85
N CYS A 45 -29.30 19.58 29.06
CA CYS A 45 -30.46 20.25 28.48
C CYS A 45 -30.53 20.02 26.97
N SER A 46 -30.00 18.91 26.48
CA SER A 46 -30.02 18.58 25.06
C SER A 46 -31.41 18.16 24.57
N ARG A 47 -31.71 18.37 23.28
CA ARG A 47 -32.93 17.89 22.60
C ARG A 47 -34.25 18.35 23.23
N LEU A 48 -34.28 19.56 23.75
CA LEU A 48 -35.51 20.15 24.29
C LEU A 48 -36.50 20.48 23.16
N ARG A 49 -37.71 19.96 23.22
CA ARG A 49 -38.70 19.97 22.12
C ARG A 49 -39.15 21.36 21.64
N LYS A 50 -38.83 22.45 22.31
CA LYS A 50 -39.20 23.82 21.89
C LYS A 50 -38.05 24.82 21.95
N GLY A 51 -36.79 24.36 22.10
CA GLY A 51 -35.63 25.24 22.23
C GLY A 51 -35.67 26.18 23.44
N GLN A 52 -36.52 25.89 24.41
CA GLN A 52 -36.64 26.67 25.64
C GLN A 52 -35.59 26.16 26.63
N ILE A 53 -34.48 26.89 26.70
CA ILE A 53 -33.52 26.70 27.77
C ILE A 53 -34.16 27.20 29.06
N PRO A 54 -33.98 26.53 30.23
CA PRO A 54 -34.41 27.05 31.52
C PRO A 54 -33.82 28.44 31.76
N ASP A 55 -34.61 29.33 32.35
CA ASP A 55 -34.19 30.71 32.69
C ASP A 55 -33.03 30.76 33.70
N THR A 56 -32.80 29.67 34.44
CA THR A 56 -31.74 29.56 35.43
C THR A 56 -31.03 28.21 35.31
N ILE A 57 -29.72 28.26 35.22
CA ILE A 57 -28.83 27.09 35.28
C ILE A 57 -28.14 27.09 36.65
N PRO A 58 -28.04 25.94 37.34
CA PRO A 58 -27.43 25.89 38.67
C PRO A 58 -25.95 26.35 38.66
N ASP A 59 -25.54 27.07 39.66
CA ASP A 59 -24.17 27.64 39.80
C ASP A 59 -23.04 26.60 39.95
N TRP A 60 -23.40 25.39 40.40
CA TRP A 60 -22.50 24.26 40.54
C TRP A 60 -22.17 23.56 39.22
N THR A 61 -22.77 23.97 38.09
CA THR A 61 -22.59 23.34 36.78
C THR A 61 -21.17 23.47 36.29
N VAL A 62 -20.49 22.35 36.04
CA VAL A 62 -19.15 22.26 35.42
C VAL A 62 -19.25 21.95 33.94
N GLN A 63 -20.21 21.09 33.56
CA GLN A 63 -20.48 20.74 32.17
C GLN A 63 -21.93 21.08 31.83
N LEU A 64 -22.14 21.79 30.73
CA LEU A 64 -23.46 22.16 30.25
C LEU A 64 -23.66 21.68 28.81
N ASP A 65 -24.65 20.82 28.61
CA ASP A 65 -25.03 20.34 27.29
C ASP A 65 -26.33 21.00 26.82
N LEU A 66 -26.24 21.87 25.83
CA LEU A 66 -27.34 22.52 25.12
C LEU A 66 -27.43 22.06 23.66
N SER A 67 -26.89 20.91 23.34
CA SER A 67 -26.89 20.39 21.98
C SER A 67 -28.30 20.05 21.46
N HIS A 68 -28.48 20.06 20.14
CA HIS A 68 -29.72 19.66 19.44
C HIS A 68 -30.97 20.48 19.79
N ASN A 69 -30.85 21.81 19.98
CA ASN A 69 -31.95 22.66 20.43
C ASN A 69 -32.43 23.71 19.43
N LYS A 70 -31.88 23.81 18.20
CA LYS A 70 -32.22 24.83 17.22
C LYS A 70 -31.98 26.26 17.67
N LEU A 71 -31.03 26.49 18.56
CA LEU A 71 -30.67 27.80 19.12
C LEU A 71 -30.02 28.67 18.05
N GLN A 72 -30.53 29.89 17.87
CA GLN A 72 -29.97 30.88 16.97
C GLN A 72 -29.16 31.94 17.70
N VAL A 73 -29.60 32.31 18.88
CA VAL A 73 -28.97 33.30 19.77
C VAL A 73 -29.01 32.77 21.19
N LEU A 74 -28.02 33.10 21.98
CA LEU A 74 -27.98 32.82 23.41
C LEU A 74 -27.94 34.15 24.15
N ASP A 75 -28.76 34.23 25.25
CA ASP A 75 -28.68 35.37 26.16
C ASP A 75 -27.51 35.11 27.15
N SER A 76 -26.50 35.98 27.12
CA SER A 76 -25.34 35.89 28.01
C SER A 76 -25.70 35.97 29.51
N SER A 77 -26.85 36.51 29.85
CA SER A 77 -27.34 36.58 31.24
C SER A 77 -27.57 35.20 31.86
N LEU A 78 -27.88 34.18 31.05
CA LEU A 78 -28.03 32.78 31.48
C LEU A 78 -26.75 32.20 32.11
N PHE A 79 -25.60 32.73 31.74
CA PHE A 79 -24.29 32.23 32.15
C PHE A 79 -23.64 33.10 33.24
N SER A 80 -24.39 34.10 33.77
CA SER A 80 -23.83 35.12 34.70
C SER A 80 -23.38 34.54 36.04
N ASN A 81 -23.90 33.38 36.44
CA ASN A 81 -23.59 32.72 37.71
C ASN A 81 -22.76 31.45 37.60
N LEU A 82 -22.38 31.05 36.39
CA LEU A 82 -21.72 29.76 36.11
C LEU A 82 -20.22 29.82 36.30
N GLN A 83 -19.77 30.14 37.51
CA GLN A 83 -18.33 30.31 37.82
C GLN A 83 -17.48 29.04 37.69
N HIS A 84 -18.13 27.86 37.72
CA HIS A 84 -17.45 26.55 37.61
C HIS A 84 -17.53 25.93 36.23
N LEU A 85 -18.23 26.57 35.27
CA LEU A 85 -18.40 26.04 33.91
C LEU A 85 -17.07 25.91 33.17
N SER A 86 -16.69 24.68 32.85
CA SER A 86 -15.49 24.33 32.11
C SER A 86 -15.74 23.71 30.75
N GLU A 87 -16.87 23.05 30.55
CA GLU A 87 -17.25 22.42 29.29
C GLU A 87 -18.64 22.88 28.83
N MET A 88 -18.68 23.41 27.59
CA MET A 88 -19.92 23.88 26.96
C MET A 88 -20.18 23.17 25.66
N LYS A 89 -21.31 22.45 25.55
CA LYS A 89 -21.75 21.77 24.31
C LYS A 89 -22.90 22.52 23.68
N LEU A 90 -22.70 23.02 22.48
CA LEU A 90 -23.66 23.76 21.66
C LEU A 90 -23.81 23.16 20.26
N ASN A 91 -23.35 21.92 20.07
CA ASN A 91 -23.41 21.29 18.77
C ASN A 91 -24.86 21.00 18.33
N HIS A 92 -25.07 20.92 17.00
CA HIS A 92 -26.39 20.73 16.39
C HIS A 92 -27.43 21.81 16.80
N ASN A 93 -27.03 23.07 16.65
CA ASN A 93 -27.89 24.23 16.78
C ASN A 93 -27.90 25.06 15.49
N GLU A 94 -28.42 26.29 15.53
CA GLU A 94 -28.50 27.18 14.37
C GLU A 94 -27.71 28.47 14.60
N LEU A 95 -26.66 28.42 15.40
CA LEU A 95 -25.84 29.59 15.72
C LEU A 95 -25.06 30.09 14.49
N GLU A 96 -25.14 31.39 14.21
CA GLU A 96 -24.45 32.04 13.08
C GLU A 96 -23.08 32.62 13.47
N ALA A 97 -22.81 32.73 14.77
CA ALA A 97 -21.55 33.25 15.33
C ALA A 97 -21.20 32.50 16.64
N ILE A 98 -19.96 32.63 17.09
CA ILE A 98 -19.52 32.15 18.40
C ILE A 98 -20.24 33.02 19.46
N PRO A 99 -21.01 32.43 20.37
CA PRO A 99 -21.84 33.17 21.32
C PRO A 99 -21.01 33.81 22.44
N ASP A 100 -21.56 34.87 23.02
CA ASP A 100 -21.10 35.41 24.30
C ASP A 100 -21.63 34.54 25.44
N LEU A 101 -20.73 33.96 26.24
CA LEU A 101 -21.07 33.08 27.38
C LEU A 101 -20.85 33.77 28.73
N GLY A 102 -20.93 35.08 28.74
CA GLY A 102 -20.93 35.86 29.97
C GLY A 102 -19.55 35.99 30.64
N PRO A 103 -19.53 36.46 31.92
CA PRO A 103 -18.27 36.88 32.58
C PRO A 103 -17.33 35.71 32.92
N TYR A 104 -17.86 34.50 33.06
CA TYR A 104 -17.05 33.30 33.38
C TYR A 104 -16.59 32.50 32.16
N ALA A 105 -16.77 33.02 30.96
CA ALA A 105 -16.24 32.40 29.73
C ALA A 105 -14.72 32.14 29.82
N SER A 106 -13.99 32.88 30.65
CA SER A 106 -12.57 32.68 30.91
C SER A 106 -12.21 31.33 31.56
N ASN A 107 -13.16 30.65 32.17
CA ASN A 107 -12.98 29.34 32.83
C ASN A 107 -13.24 28.16 31.90
N ILE A 108 -13.84 28.40 30.73
CA ILE A 108 -14.21 27.36 29.78
C ILE A 108 -12.95 26.82 29.09
N THR A 109 -12.71 25.53 29.27
CA THR A 109 -11.60 24.79 28.64
C THR A 109 -12.02 24.08 27.36
N THR A 110 -13.30 23.70 27.26
CA THR A 110 -13.84 22.97 26.10
C THR A 110 -15.12 23.62 25.59
N LEU A 111 -15.09 24.05 24.32
CA LEU A 111 -16.23 24.65 23.63
C LEU A 111 -16.53 23.89 22.35
N ILE A 112 -17.70 23.25 22.29
CA ILE A 112 -18.16 22.42 21.17
C ILE A 112 -19.28 23.13 20.43
N LEU A 113 -19.00 23.64 19.24
CA LEU A 113 -19.88 24.39 18.35
C LEU A 113 -20.12 23.67 17.01
N ALA A 114 -19.84 22.36 16.96
CA ALA A 114 -20.01 21.59 15.74
C ALA A 114 -21.47 21.58 15.24
N ASN A 115 -21.66 21.46 13.92
CA ASN A 115 -22.97 21.40 13.30
C ASN A 115 -23.85 22.64 13.63
N ASN A 116 -23.33 23.81 13.35
CA ASN A 116 -24.03 25.10 13.42
C ASN A 116 -23.95 25.83 12.07
N ARG A 117 -24.26 27.11 12.03
CA ARG A 117 -24.26 27.96 10.82
C ARG A 117 -23.17 29.05 10.87
N ILE A 118 -22.13 28.86 11.66
CA ILE A 118 -21.07 29.86 11.86
C ILE A 118 -20.32 30.09 10.55
N THR A 119 -20.20 31.37 10.14
CA THR A 119 -19.62 31.77 8.86
C THR A 119 -18.20 32.34 8.97
N ARG A 120 -17.80 32.85 10.13
CA ARG A 120 -16.49 33.47 10.38
C ARG A 120 -16.07 33.34 11.85
N ILE A 121 -14.77 33.40 12.03
CA ILE A 121 -14.12 33.44 13.34
C ILE A 121 -13.49 34.84 13.50
N SER A 122 -13.67 35.47 14.64
CA SER A 122 -13.04 36.74 14.97
C SER A 122 -12.38 36.70 16.34
N GLU A 123 -11.26 37.37 16.46
CA GLU A 123 -10.53 37.54 17.72
C GLU A 123 -11.44 38.05 18.85
N LYS A 124 -12.28 39.06 18.55
CA LYS A 124 -13.20 39.66 19.52
C LYS A 124 -14.12 38.63 20.18
N GLN A 125 -14.62 37.63 19.42
CA GLN A 125 -15.51 36.60 19.93
C GLN A 125 -14.78 35.57 20.81
N LEU A 126 -13.51 35.30 20.53
CA LEU A 126 -12.70 34.32 21.26
C LEU A 126 -11.91 34.89 22.43
N ARG A 127 -11.70 36.23 22.46
CA ARG A 127 -10.92 36.89 23.50
C ARG A 127 -11.37 36.60 24.95
N PRO A 128 -12.67 36.41 25.26
CA PRO A 128 -13.12 36.06 26.62
C PRO A 128 -12.68 34.67 27.10
N PHE A 129 -12.36 33.71 26.20
CA PHE A 129 -12.11 32.31 26.53
C PHE A 129 -10.64 32.07 26.91
N LEU A 130 -10.14 32.64 27.99
CA LEU A 130 -8.72 32.63 28.34
C LEU A 130 -8.14 31.25 28.67
N ALA A 131 -8.97 30.28 29.09
CA ALA A 131 -8.56 28.94 29.44
C ALA A 131 -8.86 27.90 28.34
N LEU A 132 -9.29 28.33 27.15
CA LEU A 132 -9.78 27.43 26.09
C LEU A 132 -8.67 26.53 25.54
N GLU A 133 -8.79 25.24 25.77
CA GLU A 133 -7.89 24.20 25.29
C GLU A 133 -8.45 23.43 24.06
N THR A 134 -9.76 23.27 23.98
CA THR A 134 -10.43 22.55 22.88
C THR A 134 -11.55 23.37 22.27
N LEU A 135 -11.45 23.64 20.97
CA LEU A 135 -12.47 24.34 20.18
C LEU A 135 -12.91 23.46 18.99
N ASP A 136 -14.18 23.06 19.01
CA ASP A 136 -14.77 22.33 17.89
C ASP A 136 -15.74 23.22 17.11
N LEU A 137 -15.33 23.61 15.91
CA LEU A 137 -16.09 24.38 14.92
C LEU A 137 -16.39 23.53 13.66
N SER A 138 -16.30 22.21 13.76
CA SER A 138 -16.55 21.31 12.65
C SER A 138 -18.00 21.41 12.15
N ASN A 139 -18.21 21.09 10.86
CA ASN A 139 -19.55 21.12 10.24
C ASN A 139 -20.26 22.49 10.37
N ASN A 140 -19.56 23.56 10.01
CA ASN A 140 -20.08 24.92 9.96
C ASN A 140 -19.97 25.50 8.53
N ASN A 141 -20.14 26.79 8.37
CA ASN A 141 -20.09 27.49 7.08
C ASN A 141 -18.90 28.46 6.97
N ILE A 142 -17.82 28.25 7.71
CA ILE A 142 -16.64 29.12 7.74
C ILE A 142 -15.97 29.09 6.36
N VAL A 143 -15.69 30.29 5.79
CA VAL A 143 -15.18 30.44 4.42
C VAL A 143 -13.68 30.73 4.38
N GLU A 144 -13.17 31.45 5.37
CA GLU A 144 -11.76 31.89 5.44
C GLU A 144 -11.28 31.96 6.88
N ILE A 145 -9.95 31.85 7.07
CA ILE A 145 -9.30 32.13 8.35
C ILE A 145 -8.34 33.29 8.12
N LYS A 146 -8.62 34.42 8.78
CA LYS A 146 -7.82 35.66 8.66
C LYS A 146 -6.67 35.68 9.66
N ALA A 147 -5.69 36.56 9.43
CA ALA A 147 -4.51 36.70 10.26
C ALA A 147 -4.84 36.94 11.75
N ASN A 148 -5.89 37.68 12.04
CA ASN A 148 -6.32 38.03 13.38
C ASN A 148 -7.56 37.27 13.84
N SER A 149 -7.77 36.03 13.36
CA SER A 149 -8.94 35.23 13.77
C SER A 149 -8.85 34.73 15.21
N PHE A 150 -7.63 34.47 15.71
CA PHE A 150 -7.41 33.89 17.04
C PHE A 150 -6.59 34.81 17.91
N PRO A 151 -7.04 35.12 19.15
CA PRO A 151 -6.19 35.71 20.18
C PRO A 151 -5.18 34.70 20.70
N ALA A 152 -4.26 35.12 21.57
CA ALA A 152 -3.38 34.22 22.30
C ALA A 152 -4.21 33.35 23.27
N LEU A 153 -4.34 32.06 22.97
CA LEU A 153 -5.11 31.09 23.74
C LEU A 153 -4.26 29.84 24.02
N PRO A 154 -4.50 29.12 25.14
CA PRO A 154 -3.84 27.84 25.43
C PRO A 154 -4.42 26.70 24.60
N LEU A 155 -4.84 26.98 23.38
CA LEU A 155 -5.59 26.05 22.52
C LEU A 155 -4.70 24.90 22.07
N LYS A 156 -5.07 23.67 22.42
CA LYS A 156 -4.39 22.43 22.08
C LYS A 156 -5.05 21.73 20.89
N ASN A 157 -6.39 21.71 20.87
CA ASN A 157 -7.18 20.99 19.88
C ASN A 157 -8.10 21.94 19.13
N MET A 158 -7.97 22.00 17.80
CA MET A 158 -8.82 22.82 16.94
C MET A 158 -9.41 21.95 15.82
N PHE A 159 -10.74 21.87 15.75
CA PHE A 159 -11.48 21.15 14.74
C PHE A 159 -12.23 22.10 13.83
N LEU A 160 -11.77 22.23 12.58
CA LEU A 160 -12.34 23.06 11.54
C LEU A 160 -12.79 22.23 10.31
N ASN A 161 -12.86 20.92 10.48
CA ASN A 161 -13.24 20.02 9.41
C ASN A 161 -14.71 20.19 8.99
N ASN A 162 -15.03 19.82 7.74
CA ASN A 162 -16.36 19.98 7.15
C ASN A 162 -16.87 21.43 7.18
N ASN A 163 -16.04 22.36 6.76
CA ASN A 163 -16.40 23.75 6.53
C ASN A 163 -16.31 24.12 5.04
N ARG A 164 -16.30 25.39 4.72
CA ARG A 164 -16.15 25.91 3.36
C ARG A 164 -14.87 26.71 3.18
N ILE A 165 -13.85 26.46 4.05
CA ILE A 165 -12.61 27.23 4.09
C ILE A 165 -11.87 27.06 2.76
N SER A 166 -11.72 28.15 2.03
CA SER A 166 -11.03 28.22 0.73
C SER A 166 -9.67 28.90 0.83
N SER A 167 -9.43 29.68 1.87
CA SER A 167 -8.17 30.40 2.09
C SER A 167 -7.77 30.45 3.56
N LEU A 168 -6.47 30.40 3.78
CA LEU A 168 -5.79 30.65 5.06
C LEU A 168 -4.89 31.86 4.86
N GLU A 169 -5.09 32.91 5.62
CA GLU A 169 -4.25 34.11 5.56
C GLU A 169 -2.94 33.87 6.31
N THR A 170 -1.83 34.36 5.78
CA THR A 170 -0.52 34.21 6.40
C THR A 170 -0.53 34.76 7.83
N GLY A 171 -0.01 33.96 8.78
CA GLY A 171 0.00 34.32 10.20
C GLY A 171 -1.30 34.01 10.97
N CYS A 172 -2.30 33.38 10.35
CA CYS A 172 -3.59 33.11 11.01
C CYS A 172 -3.48 32.24 12.27
N PHE A 173 -2.44 31.44 12.41
CA PHE A 173 -2.19 30.59 13.59
C PHE A 173 -1.05 31.08 14.48
N THR A 174 -0.48 32.24 14.23
CA THR A 174 0.72 32.72 14.94
C THR A 174 0.52 32.79 16.46
N ASN A 175 -0.65 33.24 16.91
CA ASN A 175 -0.97 33.35 18.35
C ASN A 175 -1.22 31.98 19.02
N LEU A 176 -1.24 30.89 18.26
CA LEU A 176 -1.44 29.51 18.74
C LEU A 176 -0.18 28.66 18.56
N SER A 177 0.93 29.27 18.16
CA SER A 177 2.17 28.55 17.78
C SER A 177 2.68 27.64 18.89
N ASP A 178 2.64 28.12 20.15
CA ASP A 178 3.25 27.44 21.27
C ASP A 178 2.36 26.37 21.91
N THR A 179 1.07 26.32 21.55
CA THR A 179 0.10 25.50 22.27
C THR A 179 -0.60 24.46 21.39
N LEU A 180 -0.80 24.74 20.10
CA LEU A 180 -1.62 23.89 19.23
C LEU A 180 -0.94 22.54 18.95
N GLN A 181 -1.65 21.43 19.24
CA GLN A 181 -1.18 20.06 19.08
C GLN A 181 -1.96 19.30 17.99
N VAL A 182 -3.25 19.58 17.84
CA VAL A 182 -4.12 18.93 16.86
C VAL A 182 -4.87 19.98 16.05
N LEU A 183 -4.73 19.92 14.72
CA LEU A 183 -5.46 20.78 13.78
C LEU A 183 -6.14 19.92 12.70
N ARG A 184 -7.46 19.98 12.63
CA ARG A 184 -8.24 19.31 11.57
C ARG A 184 -8.86 20.31 10.62
N LEU A 185 -8.42 20.27 9.37
CA LEU A 185 -8.89 21.08 8.26
C LEU A 185 -9.45 20.24 7.10
N ASN A 186 -9.67 18.94 7.35
CA ASN A 186 -10.18 18.03 6.33
C ASN A 186 -11.62 18.39 5.90
N ARG A 187 -11.97 18.02 4.66
CA ARG A 187 -13.28 18.34 4.06
C ARG A 187 -13.56 19.85 4.04
N ASN A 188 -12.63 20.60 3.48
CA ASN A 188 -12.74 22.03 3.20
C ASN A 188 -12.57 22.29 1.69
N ARG A 189 -12.25 23.51 1.29
CA ARG A 189 -12.11 23.94 -0.10
C ARG A 189 -10.74 24.55 -0.40
N LEU A 190 -9.74 24.25 0.44
CA LEU A 190 -8.37 24.75 0.28
C LEU A 190 -7.81 24.27 -1.06
N SER A 191 -7.42 25.22 -1.92
CA SER A 191 -6.78 24.94 -3.21
C SER A 191 -5.27 25.15 -3.18
N THR A 192 -4.79 25.97 -2.25
CA THR A 192 -3.39 26.27 -2.02
C THR A 192 -3.10 26.28 -0.52
N ILE A 193 -1.87 25.97 -0.16
CA ILE A 193 -1.36 26.10 1.19
C ILE A 193 -0.22 27.12 1.13
N PRO A 194 -0.39 28.32 1.72
CA PRO A 194 0.66 29.34 1.71
C PRO A 194 1.93 28.84 2.39
N ALA A 195 3.09 29.20 1.86
CA ALA A 195 4.36 28.86 2.49
C ALA A 195 4.42 29.41 3.93
N LYS A 196 4.98 28.61 4.83
CA LYS A 196 5.16 28.96 6.26
C LYS A 196 3.85 29.29 7.01
N ILE A 197 2.71 28.84 6.51
CA ILE A 197 1.41 29.03 7.20
C ILE A 197 1.37 28.27 8.53
N PHE A 198 2.00 27.13 8.61
CA PHE A 198 2.03 26.25 9.78
C PHE A 198 3.33 26.41 10.58
N GLN A 199 3.55 27.59 11.16
CA GLN A 199 4.62 27.81 12.15
C GLN A 199 4.15 27.30 13.52
N LEU A 200 3.98 25.97 13.65
CA LEU A 200 3.36 25.30 14.79
C LEU A 200 4.30 24.18 15.31
N PRO A 201 5.36 24.53 16.05
CA PRO A 201 6.41 23.58 16.45
C PRO A 201 5.91 22.44 17.35
N ASN A 202 4.77 22.60 18.04
CA ASN A 202 4.19 21.60 18.91
C ASN A 202 3.04 20.80 18.27
N LEU A 203 2.72 21.07 17.00
CA LEU A 203 1.64 20.36 16.31
C LEU A 203 2.04 18.91 16.03
N GLN A 204 1.27 17.95 16.55
CA GLN A 204 1.50 16.52 16.41
C GLN A 204 0.65 15.88 15.30
N HIS A 205 -0.57 16.41 15.07
CA HIS A 205 -1.51 15.89 14.10
C HIS A 205 -2.07 17.01 13.23
N LEU A 206 -1.88 16.86 11.92
CA LEU A 206 -2.45 17.77 10.90
C LEU A 206 -3.26 16.94 9.90
N GLU A 207 -4.53 17.28 9.71
CA GLU A 207 -5.42 16.62 8.79
C GLU A 207 -5.94 17.59 7.73
N LEU A 208 -5.54 17.37 6.48
CA LEU A 208 -5.85 18.20 5.31
C LEU A 208 -6.58 17.41 4.22
N SER A 209 -7.03 16.19 4.52
CA SER A 209 -7.70 15.32 3.54
C SER A 209 -9.01 15.93 3.01
N ARG A 210 -9.40 15.52 1.78
CA ARG A 210 -10.63 16.00 1.13
C ARG A 210 -10.70 17.53 1.02
N ASN A 211 -9.63 18.14 0.53
CA ASN A 211 -9.54 19.52 0.09
C ASN A 211 -9.37 19.54 -1.46
N ARG A 212 -8.80 20.60 -2.01
CA ARG A 212 -8.60 20.79 -3.46
C ARG A 212 -7.16 21.17 -3.79
N VAL A 213 -6.23 20.83 -2.91
CA VAL A 213 -4.79 21.13 -3.04
C VAL A 213 -4.20 20.25 -4.14
N ARG A 214 -3.75 20.85 -5.25
CA ARG A 214 -3.18 20.12 -6.39
C ARG A 214 -1.66 20.10 -6.41
N ARG A 215 -1.04 21.01 -5.69
CA ARG A 215 0.41 21.21 -5.69
C ARG A 215 0.90 21.59 -4.30
N ILE A 216 2.03 21.04 -3.90
CA ILE A 216 2.75 21.41 -2.69
C ILE A 216 4.11 21.98 -3.09
N GLU A 217 4.37 23.20 -2.66
CA GLU A 217 5.66 23.87 -2.88
C GLU A 217 6.72 23.39 -1.88
N GLY A 218 7.99 23.63 -2.20
CA GLY A 218 9.07 23.39 -1.25
C GLY A 218 8.89 24.22 0.03
N LEU A 219 9.25 23.63 1.17
CA LEU A 219 9.17 24.26 2.50
C LEU A 219 7.76 24.60 3.00
N THR A 220 6.71 24.07 2.36
CA THR A 220 5.31 24.35 2.76
C THR A 220 5.04 23.97 4.22
N PHE A 221 5.59 22.86 4.68
CA PHE A 221 5.41 22.35 6.05
C PHE A 221 6.60 22.64 6.98
N HIS A 222 7.49 23.52 6.58
CA HIS A 222 8.61 23.94 7.45
C HIS A 222 8.08 24.60 8.73
N GLY A 223 8.60 24.17 9.88
CA GLY A 223 8.16 24.65 11.20
C GLY A 223 7.30 23.66 11.98
N LEU A 224 6.94 22.52 11.39
CA LEU A 224 6.15 21.45 12.02
C LEU A 224 7.07 20.36 12.60
N HIS A 225 7.93 20.72 13.54
CA HIS A 225 8.97 19.82 14.07
C HIS A 225 8.44 18.64 14.88
N ALA A 226 7.28 18.80 15.53
CA ALA A 226 6.64 17.74 16.33
C ALA A 226 5.61 16.92 15.57
N LEU A 227 5.42 17.17 14.26
CA LEU A 227 4.39 16.48 13.50
C LEU A 227 4.77 15.00 13.25
N HIS A 228 3.93 14.08 13.74
CA HIS A 228 4.12 12.63 13.56
C HIS A 228 3.24 12.06 12.44
N SER A 229 2.10 12.69 12.17
CA SER A 229 1.14 12.22 11.17
C SER A 229 0.58 13.35 10.33
N LEU A 230 0.64 13.19 9.00
CA LEU A 230 0.04 14.13 8.05
C LEU A 230 -0.91 13.38 7.11
N LYS A 231 -2.17 13.81 7.07
CA LYS A 231 -3.21 13.24 6.23
C LYS A 231 -3.60 14.22 5.12
N MET A 232 -3.35 13.83 3.87
CA MET A 232 -3.64 14.63 2.67
C MET A 232 -4.39 13.83 1.58
N GLN A 233 -5.11 12.79 1.96
CA GLN A 233 -5.86 11.97 1.02
C GLN A 233 -6.96 12.78 0.31
N ARG A 234 -7.28 12.43 -0.93
CA ARG A 234 -8.41 13.00 -1.70
C ARG A 234 -8.33 14.50 -1.88
N ASN A 235 -7.17 14.99 -2.31
CA ASN A 235 -6.97 16.40 -2.66
C ASN A 235 -6.93 16.65 -4.17
N GLY A 236 -6.51 15.67 -4.95
CA GLY A 236 -6.18 15.82 -6.35
C GLY A 236 -4.73 16.28 -6.55
N LEU A 237 -3.86 15.97 -5.58
CA LEU A 237 -2.42 16.25 -5.65
C LEU A 237 -1.83 15.61 -6.90
N SER A 238 -1.24 16.43 -7.77
CA SER A 238 -0.56 15.98 -8.98
C SER A 238 0.92 16.35 -8.99
N ARG A 239 1.32 17.32 -8.19
CA ARG A 239 2.70 17.81 -8.12
C ARG A 239 3.16 18.02 -6.69
N LEU A 240 4.25 17.37 -6.33
CA LEU A 240 5.01 17.60 -5.13
C LEU A 240 6.38 18.13 -5.56
N MET A 241 6.70 19.36 -5.13
CA MET A 241 7.99 19.99 -5.48
C MET A 241 9.09 19.48 -4.56
N ASP A 242 10.33 19.64 -4.98
CA ASP A 242 11.49 19.29 -4.18
C ASP A 242 11.43 19.99 -2.82
N GLY A 243 11.65 19.24 -1.75
CA GLY A 243 11.54 19.75 -0.38
C GLY A 243 10.10 20.03 0.07
N ALA A 244 9.07 19.48 -0.58
CA ALA A 244 7.66 19.68 -0.21
C ALA A 244 7.39 19.37 1.27
N PHE A 245 8.06 18.35 1.81
CA PHE A 245 7.93 17.92 3.20
C PHE A 245 9.18 18.21 4.05
N TRP A 246 10.06 19.07 3.57
CA TRP A 246 11.26 19.47 4.31
C TRP A 246 10.92 20.12 5.65
N GLY A 247 11.61 19.70 6.69
CA GLY A 247 11.41 20.20 8.06
C GLY A 247 10.50 19.31 8.92
N LEU A 248 9.90 18.27 8.36
CA LEU A 248 9.12 17.28 9.09
C LEU A 248 10.02 16.21 9.72
N SER A 249 10.88 16.62 10.67
CA SER A 249 11.96 15.79 11.22
C SER A 249 11.49 14.62 12.09
N ASN A 250 10.24 14.61 12.54
CA ASN A 250 9.64 13.57 13.37
C ASN A 250 8.44 12.88 12.69
N MET A 251 8.27 13.08 11.38
CA MET A 251 7.17 12.45 10.62
C MET A 251 7.32 10.93 10.60
N GLU A 252 6.28 10.23 11.06
CA GLU A 252 6.21 8.76 11.07
C GLU A 252 5.22 8.24 10.01
N VAL A 253 4.08 8.90 9.83
CA VAL A 253 3.00 8.46 8.95
C VAL A 253 2.59 9.55 7.97
N LEU A 254 2.79 9.30 6.66
CA LEU A 254 2.37 10.21 5.59
C LEU A 254 1.32 9.52 4.71
N GLN A 255 0.11 10.07 4.67
CA GLN A 255 -1.02 9.53 3.91
C GLN A 255 -1.36 10.43 2.72
N LEU A 256 -1.04 9.97 1.52
CA LEU A 256 -1.25 10.65 0.24
C LEU A 256 -2.16 9.85 -0.70
N ASP A 257 -2.92 8.89 -0.17
CA ASP A 257 -3.82 8.04 -0.96
C ASP A 257 -4.91 8.85 -1.69
N TYR A 258 -5.44 8.30 -2.78
CA TYR A 258 -6.52 8.92 -3.56
C TYR A 258 -6.18 10.31 -4.06
N ASN A 259 -4.99 10.47 -4.61
CA ASN A 259 -4.52 11.67 -5.28
C ASN A 259 -4.22 11.37 -6.76
N ASN A 260 -3.46 12.22 -7.41
CA ASN A 260 -3.12 12.09 -8.83
C ASN A 260 -1.60 12.16 -9.07
N LEU A 261 -0.82 11.61 -8.14
CA LEU A 261 0.63 11.54 -8.24
C LEU A 261 1.04 10.54 -9.33
N THR A 262 2.06 10.88 -10.12
CA THR A 262 2.50 10.08 -11.28
C THR A 262 3.83 9.38 -11.08
N GLU A 263 4.65 9.85 -10.15
CA GLU A 263 5.95 9.24 -9.85
C GLU A 263 6.36 9.41 -8.39
N VAL A 264 7.26 8.53 -7.94
CA VAL A 264 7.96 8.67 -6.67
C VAL A 264 9.39 9.12 -6.94
N SER A 265 9.82 10.21 -6.30
CA SER A 265 11.17 10.75 -6.44
C SER A 265 11.75 11.21 -5.11
N LYS A 266 13.07 11.21 -4.99
CA LYS A 266 13.76 11.67 -3.77
C LYS A 266 13.53 13.16 -3.49
N GLY A 267 13.26 13.96 -4.51
CA GLY A 267 13.11 15.41 -4.36
C GLY A 267 12.02 15.78 -3.37
N TRP A 268 10.81 15.25 -3.53
CA TRP A 268 9.72 15.55 -2.59
C TRP A 268 9.78 14.73 -1.29
N LEU A 269 10.52 13.59 -1.27
CA LEU A 269 10.77 12.80 -0.05
C LEU A 269 11.94 13.35 0.77
N TYR A 270 12.63 14.39 0.29
CA TYR A 270 13.79 14.95 0.94
C TYR A 270 13.50 15.40 2.38
N GLY A 271 14.29 14.88 3.33
CA GLY A 271 14.19 15.22 4.76
C GLY A 271 13.27 14.32 5.59
N LEU A 272 12.55 13.36 4.99
CA LEU A 272 11.66 12.44 5.72
C LEU A 272 12.43 11.27 6.37
N LEU A 273 13.43 11.57 7.20
CA LEU A 273 14.39 10.61 7.75
C LEU A 273 13.80 9.65 8.80
N THR A 274 12.64 9.97 9.35
CA THR A 274 11.96 9.18 10.40
C THR A 274 10.71 8.48 9.90
N LEU A 275 10.37 8.64 8.60
CA LEU A 275 9.15 8.08 8.02
C LEU A 275 9.13 6.56 8.13
N GLN A 276 8.06 6.02 8.71
CA GLN A 276 7.84 4.58 8.90
C GLN A 276 6.75 4.04 7.97
N GLN A 277 5.71 4.85 7.72
CA GLN A 277 4.58 4.44 6.88
C GLN A 277 4.32 5.49 5.79
N LEU A 278 4.32 5.04 4.54
CA LEU A 278 3.99 5.87 3.39
C LEU A 278 2.84 5.25 2.59
N HIS A 279 1.71 5.93 2.58
CA HIS A 279 0.52 5.50 1.87
C HIS A 279 0.32 6.33 0.59
N LEU A 280 0.49 5.67 -0.56
CA LEU A 280 0.38 6.23 -1.90
C LEU A 280 -0.67 5.49 -2.74
N GLY A 281 -1.55 4.72 -2.10
CA GLY A 281 -2.59 3.95 -2.78
C GLY A 281 -3.55 4.82 -3.59
N HIS A 282 -4.12 4.27 -4.65
CA HIS A 282 -5.09 4.98 -5.50
C HIS A 282 -4.58 6.32 -6.05
N ASN A 283 -3.40 6.28 -6.65
CA ASN A 283 -2.79 7.36 -7.40
C ASN A 283 -2.62 6.94 -8.87
N ALA A 284 -1.82 7.68 -9.63
CA ALA A 284 -1.49 7.38 -11.02
C ALA A 284 0.01 7.08 -11.20
N ILE A 285 0.66 6.53 -10.15
CA ILE A 285 2.10 6.30 -10.12
C ILE A 285 2.44 5.20 -11.13
N SER A 286 3.22 5.57 -12.14
CA SER A 286 3.71 4.66 -13.18
C SER A 286 5.21 4.40 -13.05
N ARG A 287 5.92 5.17 -12.24
CA ARG A 287 7.37 5.07 -12.11
C ARG A 287 7.87 5.42 -10.71
N ILE A 288 8.85 4.62 -10.25
CA ILE A 288 9.67 4.90 -9.07
C ILE A 288 11.06 5.26 -9.58
N ARG A 289 11.57 6.43 -9.20
CA ARG A 289 12.93 6.86 -9.58
C ARG A 289 13.99 6.01 -8.87
N PRO A 290 15.13 5.73 -9.48
CA PRO A 290 16.14 4.82 -8.92
C PRO A 290 16.65 5.17 -7.53
N ASP A 291 16.69 6.46 -7.20
CA ASP A 291 17.18 7.01 -5.94
C ASP A 291 16.04 7.53 -5.01
N ALA A 292 14.81 7.12 -5.29
CA ALA A 292 13.62 7.66 -4.62
C ALA A 292 13.69 7.56 -3.09
N TRP A 293 14.21 6.47 -2.56
CA TRP A 293 14.17 6.12 -1.14
C TRP A 293 15.40 6.55 -0.34
N GLU A 294 16.30 7.35 -0.91
CA GLU A 294 17.56 7.76 -0.28
C GLU A 294 17.37 8.32 1.14
N PHE A 295 16.28 9.05 1.38
CA PHE A 295 15.98 9.67 2.67
C PHE A 295 15.02 8.86 3.55
N CYS A 296 14.35 7.85 3.02
CA CYS A 296 13.28 7.11 3.70
C CYS A 296 13.72 5.72 4.20
N GLN A 297 14.94 5.60 4.70
CA GLN A 297 15.55 4.30 5.07
C GLN A 297 14.91 3.63 6.29
N LYS A 298 14.07 4.33 7.06
CA LYS A 298 13.32 3.78 8.20
C LYS A 298 11.92 3.29 7.84
N LEU A 299 11.58 3.31 6.55
CA LEU A 299 10.27 2.88 6.10
C LEU A 299 10.03 1.40 6.43
N SER A 300 8.95 1.12 7.13
CA SER A 300 8.48 -0.24 7.48
C SER A 300 7.29 -0.68 6.64
N GLU A 301 6.41 0.26 6.24
CA GLU A 301 5.24 0.00 5.41
C GLU A 301 5.20 0.94 4.19
N LEU A 302 5.10 0.36 3.01
CA LEU A 302 4.92 1.09 1.75
C LEU A 302 3.68 0.59 1.02
N ASN A 303 2.70 1.47 0.86
CA ASN A 303 1.47 1.16 0.15
C ASN A 303 1.43 1.88 -1.21
N LEU A 304 1.57 1.11 -2.28
CA LEU A 304 1.44 1.51 -3.69
C LEU A 304 0.24 0.84 -4.38
N PHE A 305 -0.71 0.33 -3.59
CA PHE A 305 -1.90 -0.37 -4.08
C PHE A 305 -2.72 0.50 -5.05
N SER A 306 -3.21 -0.08 -6.12
CA SER A 306 -4.07 0.61 -7.10
C SER A 306 -3.39 1.85 -7.72
N ASN A 307 -2.28 1.61 -8.39
CA ASN A 307 -1.52 2.57 -9.18
C ASN A 307 -1.34 2.06 -10.63
N HIS A 308 -0.39 2.62 -11.38
CA HIS A 308 -0.13 2.26 -12.77
C HIS A 308 1.29 1.70 -13.00
N LEU A 309 1.87 1.06 -12.00
CA LEU A 309 3.17 0.42 -12.12
C LEU A 309 3.07 -0.78 -13.07
N SER A 310 3.89 -0.79 -14.12
CA SER A 310 3.99 -1.91 -15.08
C SER A 310 5.29 -2.69 -14.93
N ARG A 311 6.28 -2.10 -14.31
CA ARG A 311 7.64 -2.63 -14.20
C ARG A 311 8.21 -2.41 -12.80
N LEU A 312 8.89 -3.43 -12.28
CA LEU A 312 9.71 -3.33 -11.09
C LEU A 312 11.17 -3.53 -11.51
N GLU A 313 11.93 -2.45 -11.51
CA GLU A 313 13.33 -2.44 -11.87
C GLU A 313 14.23 -2.86 -10.70
N GLU A 314 15.49 -3.21 -10.97
CA GLU A 314 16.46 -3.60 -9.94
C GLU A 314 16.63 -2.53 -8.84
N SER A 315 16.48 -1.25 -9.21
CA SER A 315 16.61 -0.10 -8.31
C SER A 315 15.32 0.35 -7.64
N SER A 316 14.18 -0.30 -7.93
CA SER A 316 12.85 0.19 -7.48
C SER A 316 12.70 0.33 -5.97
N PHE A 317 13.39 -0.48 -5.17
CA PHE A 317 13.27 -0.49 -3.71
C PHE A 317 14.61 -0.43 -2.98
N VAL A 318 15.65 0.03 -3.63
CA VAL A 318 16.99 0.16 -3.03
C VAL A 318 16.95 1.13 -1.85
N GLY A 319 17.52 0.72 -0.71
CA GLY A 319 17.58 1.51 0.53
C GLY A 319 16.49 1.16 1.55
N LEU A 320 15.48 0.35 1.20
CA LEU A 320 14.38 0.00 2.09
C LEU A 320 14.64 -1.28 2.91
N SER A 321 15.80 -1.37 3.57
CA SER A 321 16.21 -2.56 4.32
C SER A 321 15.36 -2.88 5.54
N LEU A 322 14.61 -1.90 6.07
CA LEU A 322 13.71 -2.08 7.21
C LEU A 322 12.26 -2.30 6.82
N LEU A 323 11.96 -2.41 5.51
CA LEU A 323 10.58 -2.59 5.05
C LEU A 323 10.05 -3.97 5.45
N ASP A 324 8.92 -3.98 6.16
CA ASP A 324 8.18 -5.18 6.60
C ASP A 324 7.04 -5.53 5.66
N GLU A 325 6.30 -4.51 5.18
CA GLU A 325 5.11 -4.68 4.36
C GLU A 325 5.18 -3.84 3.08
N LEU A 326 4.97 -4.50 1.93
CA LEU A 326 4.96 -3.88 0.60
C LEU A 326 3.69 -4.25 -0.15
N HIS A 327 2.84 -3.24 -0.42
CA HIS A 327 1.59 -3.40 -1.14
C HIS A 327 1.71 -2.83 -2.55
N ILE A 328 1.68 -3.69 -3.57
CA ILE A 328 1.71 -3.33 -5.00
C ILE A 328 0.49 -3.92 -5.73
N GLY A 329 -0.49 -4.41 -5.01
CA GLY A 329 -1.71 -4.98 -5.60
C GLY A 329 -2.47 -3.98 -6.47
N ASN A 330 -3.27 -4.47 -7.40
CA ASN A 330 -4.06 -3.67 -8.36
C ASN A 330 -3.21 -2.67 -9.16
N ASN A 331 -2.11 -3.15 -9.72
CA ASN A 331 -1.29 -2.43 -10.68
C ASN A 331 -1.28 -3.17 -12.03
N HIS A 332 -0.34 -2.86 -12.91
CA HIS A 332 -0.16 -3.50 -14.22
C HIS A 332 1.21 -4.18 -14.32
N VAL A 333 1.75 -4.65 -13.17
CA VAL A 333 3.09 -5.24 -13.13
C VAL A 333 3.12 -6.51 -13.96
N SER A 334 3.84 -6.46 -15.07
CA SER A 334 4.13 -7.59 -15.95
C SER A 334 5.61 -7.94 -16.00
N PHE A 335 6.48 -6.98 -15.65
CA PHE A 335 7.93 -7.15 -15.61
C PHE A 335 8.48 -6.96 -14.20
N ILE A 336 9.30 -7.91 -13.75
CA ILE A 336 10.06 -7.85 -12.51
C ILE A 336 11.52 -8.16 -12.88
N ALA A 337 12.41 -7.20 -12.67
CA ALA A 337 13.83 -7.36 -12.97
C ALA A 337 14.49 -8.38 -12.04
N ASP A 338 15.55 -9.02 -12.51
CA ASP A 338 16.42 -9.83 -11.65
C ASP A 338 16.97 -8.94 -10.52
N GLY A 339 16.68 -9.30 -9.28
CA GLY A 339 17.10 -8.51 -8.12
C GLY A 339 16.21 -7.31 -7.79
N ALA A 340 15.02 -7.17 -8.36
CA ALA A 340 14.07 -6.08 -8.04
C ALA A 340 13.77 -5.95 -6.55
N PHE A 341 13.79 -7.06 -5.81
CA PHE A 341 13.58 -7.11 -4.36
C PHE A 341 14.87 -7.22 -3.55
N ARG A 342 16.05 -7.08 -4.20
CA ARG A 342 17.33 -7.11 -3.50
C ARG A 342 17.42 -5.95 -2.51
N GLY A 343 17.86 -6.24 -1.29
CA GLY A 343 17.94 -5.27 -0.20
C GLY A 343 16.71 -5.20 0.71
N LEU A 344 15.59 -5.84 0.34
CA LEU A 344 14.41 -5.96 1.21
C LEU A 344 14.57 -7.09 2.23
N SER A 345 15.64 -7.05 3.01
CA SER A 345 16.08 -8.14 3.90
C SER A 345 15.17 -8.41 5.10
N ASN A 346 14.22 -7.52 5.38
CA ASN A 346 13.27 -7.67 6.47
C ASN A 346 11.82 -7.83 6.00
N LEU A 347 11.57 -7.91 4.68
CA LEU A 347 10.21 -7.97 4.16
C LEU A 347 9.49 -9.25 4.62
N GLU A 348 8.37 -9.09 5.32
CA GLU A 348 7.52 -10.16 5.81
C GLU A 348 6.24 -10.35 5.00
N MET A 349 5.75 -9.28 4.34
CA MET A 349 4.55 -9.34 3.51
C MET A 349 4.76 -8.65 2.18
N LEU A 350 4.41 -9.34 1.09
CA LEU A 350 4.41 -8.82 -0.28
C LEU A 350 3.05 -9.08 -0.94
N ASP A 351 2.36 -7.99 -1.26
CA ASP A 351 1.10 -8.02 -1.99
C ASP A 351 1.32 -7.62 -3.45
N LEU A 352 1.17 -8.58 -4.35
CA LEU A 352 1.23 -8.45 -5.80
C LEU A 352 -0.08 -8.89 -6.48
N GLN A 353 -1.19 -8.95 -5.73
CA GLN A 353 -2.48 -9.36 -6.25
C GLN A 353 -2.96 -8.48 -7.41
N ASN A 354 -3.74 -9.06 -8.32
CA ASN A 354 -4.38 -8.33 -9.43
C ASN A 354 -3.38 -7.49 -10.23
N ASN A 355 -2.33 -8.15 -10.70
CA ASN A 355 -1.35 -7.62 -11.64
C ASN A 355 -1.36 -8.44 -12.94
N GLU A 356 -0.36 -8.28 -13.77
CA GLU A 356 -0.21 -8.99 -15.05
C GLU A 356 0.99 -9.93 -15.06
N ILE A 357 1.38 -10.43 -13.86
CA ILE A 357 2.55 -11.29 -13.68
C ILE A 357 2.28 -12.65 -14.32
N SER A 358 3.17 -13.05 -15.23
CA SER A 358 3.12 -14.36 -15.87
C SER A 358 4.53 -14.95 -15.97
N TRP A 359 5.33 -14.46 -16.88
CA TRP A 359 6.59 -15.06 -17.28
C TRP A 359 7.68 -15.00 -16.20
N THR A 360 7.68 -13.98 -15.35
CA THR A 360 8.69 -13.84 -14.29
C THR A 360 8.62 -14.97 -13.27
N ILE A 361 7.41 -15.44 -12.95
CA ILE A 361 7.21 -16.57 -12.03
C ILE A 361 7.50 -17.90 -12.72
N GLU A 362 7.18 -17.99 -14.00
CA GLU A 362 7.37 -19.19 -14.79
C GLU A 362 8.83 -19.42 -15.19
N ASP A 363 9.64 -18.34 -15.21
CA ASP A 363 11.07 -18.41 -15.50
C ASP A 363 11.83 -19.06 -14.34
N MET A 364 12.90 -19.77 -14.68
CA MET A 364 13.66 -20.61 -13.74
C MET A 364 14.50 -19.86 -12.71
N ASN A 365 14.54 -18.54 -12.70
CA ASN A 365 15.47 -17.76 -11.86
C ASN A 365 14.95 -17.35 -10.47
N GLY A 366 13.66 -17.55 -10.18
CA GLY A 366 13.07 -17.23 -8.87
C GLY A 366 13.12 -15.75 -8.52
N PRO A 367 12.11 -14.96 -8.89
CA PRO A 367 12.13 -13.51 -8.70
C PRO A 367 12.15 -13.08 -7.23
N PHE A 368 11.76 -13.97 -6.33
CA PHE A 368 11.66 -13.72 -4.89
C PHE A 368 12.84 -14.24 -4.08
N SER A 369 13.91 -14.72 -4.71
CA SER A 369 15.02 -15.43 -4.03
C SER A 369 15.76 -14.60 -2.99
N ALA A 370 15.62 -13.27 -3.00
CA ALA A 370 16.22 -12.37 -2.01
C ALA A 370 15.37 -12.18 -0.74
N LEU A 371 14.15 -12.73 -0.69
CA LEU A 371 13.16 -12.47 0.36
C LEU A 371 13.11 -13.61 1.39
N ASP A 372 14.21 -13.87 2.07
CA ASP A 372 14.39 -14.99 3.00
C ASP A 372 13.52 -14.92 4.27
N LYS A 373 12.99 -13.74 4.62
CA LYS A 373 12.09 -13.52 5.77
C LYS A 373 10.61 -13.42 5.39
N LEU A 374 10.28 -13.55 4.10
CA LEU A 374 8.90 -13.37 3.64
C LEU A 374 7.98 -14.46 4.23
N LYS A 375 6.93 -14.03 4.92
CA LYS A 375 5.91 -14.89 5.54
C LYS A 375 4.62 -14.98 4.74
N ARG A 376 4.25 -13.90 4.05
CA ARG A 376 2.99 -13.79 3.29
C ARG A 376 3.25 -13.28 1.88
N LEU A 377 2.82 -14.04 0.88
CA LEU A 377 2.92 -13.69 -0.54
C LEU A 377 1.57 -13.82 -1.21
N PHE A 378 1.06 -12.71 -1.75
CA PHE A 378 -0.22 -12.64 -2.45
C PHE A 378 0.01 -12.44 -3.94
N LEU A 379 -0.34 -13.45 -4.74
CA LEU A 379 -0.21 -13.48 -6.21
C LEU A 379 -1.56 -13.76 -6.90
N GLN A 380 -2.66 -13.74 -6.17
CA GLN A 380 -3.98 -14.00 -6.74
C GLN A 380 -4.35 -12.97 -7.81
N GLY A 381 -5.13 -13.39 -8.79
CA GLY A 381 -5.60 -12.51 -9.87
C GLY A 381 -4.50 -12.05 -10.83
N ASN A 382 -3.48 -12.87 -11.04
CA ASN A 382 -2.43 -12.65 -12.03
C ASN A 382 -2.64 -13.54 -13.28
N GLN A 383 -1.63 -13.62 -14.14
CA GLN A 383 -1.66 -14.39 -15.38
C GLN A 383 -0.69 -15.59 -15.35
N ILE A 384 -0.45 -16.15 -14.16
CA ILE A 384 0.48 -17.27 -13.95
C ILE A 384 -0.13 -18.53 -14.55
N ARG A 385 0.60 -19.19 -15.46
CA ARG A 385 0.19 -20.43 -16.11
C ARG A 385 0.99 -21.65 -15.68
N SER A 386 2.22 -21.44 -15.23
CA SER A 386 3.12 -22.52 -14.81
C SER A 386 3.86 -22.14 -13.53
N VAL A 387 4.03 -23.12 -12.65
CA VAL A 387 4.85 -23.01 -11.44
C VAL A 387 6.01 -23.98 -11.56
N THR A 388 7.23 -23.48 -11.53
CA THR A 388 8.46 -24.28 -11.62
C THR A 388 9.08 -24.52 -10.25
N LYS A 389 10.07 -25.43 -10.16
CA LYS A 389 10.80 -25.69 -8.90
C LYS A 389 11.48 -24.45 -8.31
N LYS A 390 11.84 -23.48 -9.16
CA LYS A 390 12.58 -22.29 -8.76
C LYS A 390 11.70 -21.05 -8.60
N SER A 391 10.41 -21.14 -8.95
CA SER A 391 9.48 -20.00 -8.87
C SER A 391 9.47 -19.34 -7.49
N PHE A 392 9.59 -20.15 -6.44
CA PHE A 392 9.56 -19.72 -5.04
C PHE A 392 10.85 -20.04 -4.29
N SER A 393 11.97 -20.14 -5.00
CA SER A 393 13.28 -20.37 -4.38
C SER A 393 13.63 -19.24 -3.40
N GLY A 394 14.19 -19.62 -2.23
CA GLY A 394 14.61 -18.66 -1.20
C GLY A 394 13.49 -18.27 -0.22
N LEU A 395 12.27 -18.76 -0.42
CA LEU A 395 11.12 -18.43 0.46
C LEU A 395 10.97 -19.44 1.62
N ASP A 396 12.04 -19.72 2.34
CA ASP A 396 12.06 -20.74 3.40
C ASP A 396 11.16 -20.38 4.59
N ALA A 397 10.94 -19.08 4.85
CA ALA A 397 10.09 -18.59 5.93
C ALA A 397 8.61 -18.46 5.57
N LEU A 398 8.23 -18.75 4.30
CA LEU A 398 6.88 -18.49 3.81
C LEU A 398 5.84 -19.35 4.54
N GLN A 399 4.79 -18.69 5.04
CA GLN A 399 3.67 -19.30 5.76
C GLN A 399 2.37 -19.27 4.96
N HIS A 400 2.14 -18.21 4.19
CA HIS A 400 0.92 -18.01 3.42
C HIS A 400 1.24 -17.69 1.96
N LEU A 401 0.73 -18.51 1.04
CA LEU A 401 0.85 -18.33 -0.41
C LEU A 401 -0.53 -18.36 -1.05
N ASP A 402 -0.92 -17.26 -1.70
CA ASP A 402 -2.16 -17.19 -2.45
C ASP A 402 -1.89 -17.12 -3.96
N LEU A 403 -2.25 -18.17 -4.66
CA LEU A 403 -2.17 -18.34 -6.12
C LEU A 403 -3.54 -18.41 -6.78
N SER A 404 -4.61 -18.12 -6.05
CA SER A 404 -5.98 -18.21 -6.57
C SER A 404 -6.22 -17.25 -7.74
N ASN A 405 -7.24 -17.55 -8.56
CA ASN A 405 -7.57 -16.73 -9.74
C ASN A 405 -6.39 -16.52 -10.72
N ASN A 406 -5.54 -17.54 -10.86
CA ASN A 406 -4.58 -17.68 -11.94
C ASN A 406 -4.98 -18.87 -12.83
N ALA A 407 -4.65 -18.83 -14.10
CA ALA A 407 -4.94 -19.94 -15.03
C ALA A 407 -3.81 -20.97 -15.02
N ILE A 408 -3.47 -21.50 -13.84
CA ILE A 408 -2.34 -22.43 -13.69
C ILE A 408 -2.66 -23.75 -14.36
N MET A 409 -1.85 -24.11 -15.34
CA MET A 409 -1.96 -25.33 -16.15
C MET A 409 -0.97 -26.40 -15.73
N SER A 410 0.23 -26.02 -15.27
CA SER A 410 1.26 -26.96 -14.84
C SER A 410 1.94 -26.53 -13.55
N ILE A 411 2.19 -27.51 -12.69
CA ILE A 411 2.96 -27.33 -11.46
C ILE A 411 4.04 -28.40 -11.45
N GLN A 412 5.28 -27.98 -11.55
CA GLN A 412 6.42 -28.89 -11.60
C GLN A 412 6.55 -29.68 -10.30
N ALA A 413 6.96 -30.93 -10.37
CA ALA A 413 7.18 -31.77 -9.19
C ALA A 413 8.11 -31.06 -8.19
N ASN A 414 7.73 -31.10 -6.91
CA ASN A 414 8.44 -30.44 -5.81
C ASN A 414 8.54 -28.91 -5.90
N ALA A 415 7.60 -28.25 -6.61
CA ALA A 415 7.58 -26.77 -6.73
C ALA A 415 7.47 -26.07 -5.37
N PHE A 416 6.85 -26.72 -4.37
CA PHE A 416 6.61 -26.17 -3.04
C PHE A 416 7.52 -26.77 -1.96
N SER A 417 8.45 -27.67 -2.30
CA SER A 417 9.23 -28.45 -1.34
C SER A 417 10.19 -27.62 -0.47
N GLN A 418 10.58 -26.43 -0.92
CA GLN A 418 11.47 -25.53 -0.18
C GLN A 418 10.74 -24.74 0.91
N MET A 419 9.43 -24.55 0.78
CA MET A 419 8.62 -23.77 1.72
C MET A 419 8.19 -24.64 2.93
N LYS A 420 9.14 -24.96 3.81
CA LYS A 420 8.92 -25.89 4.94
C LYS A 420 7.99 -25.36 6.02
N ASN A 421 7.80 -24.05 6.08
CA ASN A 421 6.96 -23.38 7.06
C ASN A 421 5.55 -23.03 6.50
N LEU A 422 5.20 -23.53 5.31
CA LEU A 422 3.93 -23.21 4.67
C LEU A 422 2.75 -23.77 5.50
N GLN A 423 1.85 -22.88 5.91
CA GLN A 423 0.65 -23.18 6.72
C GLN A 423 -0.63 -23.06 5.88
N GLU A 424 -0.62 -22.19 4.87
CA GLU A 424 -1.76 -21.94 4.00
C GLU A 424 -1.31 -21.82 2.55
N LEU A 425 -1.89 -22.65 1.68
CA LEU A 425 -1.80 -22.55 0.24
C LEU A 425 -3.21 -22.37 -0.33
N ARG A 426 -3.45 -21.22 -0.97
CA ARG A 426 -4.67 -20.98 -1.72
C ARG A 426 -4.40 -21.19 -3.21
N LEU A 427 -5.07 -22.18 -3.77
CA LEU A 427 -5.00 -22.51 -5.20
C LEU A 427 -6.42 -22.78 -5.69
N ASN A 428 -6.86 -22.02 -6.68
CA ASN A 428 -8.13 -22.23 -7.36
C ASN A 428 -7.88 -22.20 -8.87
N THR A 429 -7.87 -23.38 -9.50
CA THR A 429 -7.65 -23.53 -10.93
C THR A 429 -8.44 -24.69 -11.51
N SER A 430 -8.98 -24.50 -12.71
CA SER A 430 -9.66 -25.55 -13.50
C SER A 430 -8.92 -25.86 -14.81
N SER A 431 -7.66 -25.46 -14.90
CA SER A 431 -6.87 -25.49 -16.14
C SER A 431 -5.73 -26.51 -16.12
N LEU A 432 -5.64 -27.38 -15.09
CA LEU A 432 -4.49 -28.26 -14.90
C LEU A 432 -4.36 -29.32 -15.99
N LEU A 433 -3.12 -29.52 -16.40
CA LEU A 433 -2.67 -30.73 -17.11
C LEU A 433 -2.46 -31.84 -16.08
N CYS A 434 -3.35 -32.81 -16.05
CA CYS A 434 -3.29 -33.93 -15.11
C CYS A 434 -2.54 -35.11 -15.74
N ASP A 435 -1.29 -34.93 -16.00
CA ASP A 435 -0.35 -35.92 -16.50
C ASP A 435 0.51 -36.53 -15.39
N CYS A 436 1.45 -37.38 -15.73
CA CYS A 436 2.34 -38.02 -14.79
C CYS A 436 3.22 -37.04 -14.01
N GLN A 437 3.43 -35.82 -14.51
CA GLN A 437 4.18 -34.75 -13.82
C GLN A 437 3.43 -34.16 -12.63
N LEU A 438 2.08 -34.26 -12.63
CA LEU A 438 1.23 -33.74 -11.56
C LEU A 438 0.91 -34.77 -10.47
N LYS A 439 1.24 -36.03 -10.67
CA LYS A 439 0.95 -37.16 -9.78
C LYS A 439 1.31 -36.94 -8.29
N TRP A 440 2.32 -36.13 -8.04
CA TRP A 440 2.81 -35.81 -6.68
C TRP A 440 1.87 -34.87 -5.90
N LEU A 441 1.13 -33.97 -6.61
CA LEU A 441 0.39 -32.89 -5.97
C LEU A 441 -0.73 -33.37 -5.02
N PRO A 442 -1.61 -34.32 -5.41
CA PRO A 442 -2.65 -34.82 -4.51
C PRO A 442 -2.09 -35.45 -3.24
N VAL A 443 -0.98 -36.20 -3.36
CA VAL A 443 -0.32 -36.87 -2.24
C VAL A 443 0.27 -35.84 -1.29
N TRP A 444 1.02 -34.88 -1.85
CA TRP A 444 1.66 -33.84 -1.06
C TRP A 444 0.65 -32.95 -0.31
N VAL A 445 -0.45 -32.52 -0.97
CA VAL A 445 -1.49 -31.70 -0.34
C VAL A 445 -2.24 -32.48 0.76
N ALA A 446 -2.47 -33.79 0.58
CA ALA A 446 -3.15 -34.62 1.58
C ALA A 446 -2.36 -34.75 2.90
N GLU A 447 -1.04 -34.59 2.85
CA GLU A 447 -0.15 -34.58 4.03
C GLU A 447 -0.17 -33.24 4.78
N GLN A 448 -0.79 -32.20 4.23
CA GLN A 448 -0.80 -30.85 4.76
C GLN A 448 -2.16 -30.47 5.38
N THR A 449 -2.19 -29.38 6.14
CA THR A 449 -3.39 -28.88 6.82
C THR A 449 -4.27 -27.99 5.94
N PHE A 450 -3.78 -27.56 4.76
CA PHE A 450 -4.44 -26.58 3.90
C PHE A 450 -5.27 -27.17 2.74
N LEU A 451 -5.52 -28.49 2.75
CA LEU A 451 -6.35 -29.16 1.74
C LEU A 451 -7.69 -28.43 1.43
N PRO A 452 -8.43 -27.89 2.41
CA PRO A 452 -9.68 -27.19 2.13
C PRO A 452 -9.54 -25.92 1.29
N CYS A 453 -8.35 -25.33 1.23
CA CYS A 453 -8.07 -24.10 0.48
C CYS A 453 -7.55 -24.37 -0.93
N VAL A 454 -7.37 -25.66 -1.31
CA VAL A 454 -6.88 -26.06 -2.63
C VAL A 454 -8.04 -26.64 -3.42
N ASN A 455 -8.49 -25.90 -4.43
CA ASN A 455 -9.48 -26.33 -5.40
C ASN A 455 -8.82 -26.44 -6.77
N ALA A 456 -8.60 -27.65 -7.24
CA ALA A 456 -7.85 -27.89 -8.46
C ALA A 456 -8.52 -28.99 -9.28
N SER A 457 -8.84 -28.69 -10.54
CA SER A 457 -9.43 -29.65 -11.47
C SER A 457 -8.69 -29.70 -12.80
N CYS A 458 -8.82 -30.83 -13.47
CA CYS A 458 -8.15 -31.12 -14.72
C CYS A 458 -8.84 -30.47 -15.92
N ALA A 459 -8.06 -29.89 -16.83
CA ALA A 459 -8.50 -29.52 -18.17
C ALA A 459 -8.10 -30.58 -19.21
N HIS A 460 -7.05 -31.34 -18.97
CA HIS A 460 -6.48 -32.36 -19.83
C HIS A 460 -5.89 -33.51 -18.97
N PRO A 461 -5.88 -34.78 -19.43
CA PRO A 461 -6.47 -35.28 -20.69
C PRO A 461 -8.01 -35.27 -20.69
N GLN A 462 -8.62 -35.44 -21.86
CA GLN A 462 -10.08 -35.31 -22.05
C GLN A 462 -10.88 -36.23 -21.11
N MET A 463 -10.38 -37.43 -20.80
CA MET A 463 -11.02 -38.37 -19.88
C MET A 463 -11.07 -37.90 -18.42
N LEU A 464 -10.17 -37.00 -18.03
CA LEU A 464 -10.09 -36.44 -16.68
C LEU A 464 -10.68 -35.05 -16.59
N LYS A 465 -11.11 -34.46 -17.70
CA LYS A 465 -11.59 -33.07 -17.76
C LYS A 465 -12.73 -32.81 -16.77
N GLY A 466 -12.58 -31.77 -15.97
CA GLY A 466 -13.53 -31.35 -14.95
C GLY A 466 -13.46 -32.14 -13.64
N ARG A 467 -12.69 -33.22 -13.56
CA ARG A 467 -12.50 -33.96 -12.31
C ARG A 467 -11.54 -33.25 -11.37
N SER A 468 -11.85 -33.30 -10.09
CA SER A 468 -10.91 -32.79 -9.05
C SER A 468 -9.64 -33.65 -9.05
N VAL A 469 -8.48 -33.01 -8.96
CA VAL A 469 -7.16 -33.67 -8.87
C VAL A 469 -7.12 -34.67 -7.72
N PHE A 470 -7.84 -34.39 -6.62
CA PHE A 470 -7.90 -35.24 -5.43
C PHE A 470 -8.81 -36.45 -5.56
N ALA A 471 -9.64 -36.52 -6.61
CA ALA A 471 -10.54 -37.63 -6.91
C ALA A 471 -10.01 -38.57 -8.00
N ILE A 472 -8.77 -38.37 -8.46
CA ILE A 472 -8.13 -39.12 -9.53
C ILE A 472 -7.23 -40.20 -8.92
N SER A 473 -7.33 -41.43 -9.47
CA SER A 473 -6.45 -42.53 -9.12
C SER A 473 -5.02 -42.25 -9.56
N GLN A 474 -4.02 -42.65 -8.75
CA GLN A 474 -2.61 -42.43 -9.07
C GLN A 474 -2.18 -43.06 -10.40
N GLU A 475 -2.88 -44.08 -10.84
CA GLU A 475 -2.63 -44.80 -12.10
C GLU A 475 -3.15 -44.05 -13.33
N ASP A 476 -4.13 -43.15 -13.14
CA ASP A 476 -4.75 -42.37 -14.22
C ASP A 476 -3.88 -41.15 -14.63
N PHE A 477 -2.84 -40.82 -13.84
CA PHE A 477 -1.86 -39.78 -14.18
C PHE A 477 -0.79 -40.36 -15.13
N VAL A 478 -1.09 -40.35 -16.42
CA VAL A 478 -0.23 -40.91 -17.47
C VAL A 478 0.42 -39.82 -18.32
N CYS A 479 1.57 -40.14 -18.91
CA CYS A 479 2.29 -39.27 -19.84
C CYS A 479 2.31 -39.87 -21.25
N ASP A 480 1.12 -40.17 -21.78
CA ASP A 480 0.98 -40.74 -23.12
C ASP A 480 1.14 -39.70 -24.23
N ASP A 481 0.90 -38.45 -23.90
CA ASP A 481 1.08 -37.31 -24.80
C ASP A 481 1.80 -36.12 -24.07
N PHE A 482 2.24 -35.13 -24.84
CA PHE A 482 2.85 -33.91 -24.33
C PHE A 482 2.24 -32.69 -25.02
N PRO A 483 1.02 -32.30 -24.66
CA PRO A 483 0.32 -31.21 -25.32
C PRO A 483 0.98 -29.84 -25.03
N LYS A 484 1.66 -29.68 -23.89
CA LYS A 484 2.50 -28.49 -23.60
C LYS A 484 3.79 -28.59 -24.39
N PRO A 485 4.28 -27.50 -25.05
CA PRO A 485 5.53 -27.51 -25.77
C PRO A 485 6.70 -27.97 -24.89
N GLN A 486 7.56 -28.82 -25.44
CA GLN A 486 8.82 -29.25 -24.81
C GLN A 486 10.00 -28.77 -25.66
N ILE A 487 10.93 -28.03 -25.04
CA ILE A 487 12.10 -27.50 -25.77
C ILE A 487 13.01 -28.67 -26.19
N THR A 488 13.24 -28.78 -27.48
CA THR A 488 14.08 -29.81 -28.11
C THR A 488 15.46 -29.27 -28.48
N VAL A 489 15.55 -27.98 -28.85
CA VAL A 489 16.80 -27.30 -29.16
C VAL A 489 16.92 -26.02 -28.34
N GLN A 490 18.00 -25.91 -27.59
CA GLN A 490 18.33 -24.73 -26.77
C GLN A 490 19.15 -23.72 -27.57
N PRO A 491 18.94 -22.41 -27.39
CA PRO A 491 19.82 -21.39 -27.98
C PRO A 491 21.21 -21.43 -27.33
N GLU A 492 22.24 -21.25 -28.14
CA GLU A 492 23.62 -21.32 -27.71
C GLU A 492 24.19 -19.94 -27.34
N THR A 493 25.04 -19.90 -26.31
CA THR A 493 25.81 -18.71 -25.93
C THR A 493 26.82 -18.39 -27.03
N GLN A 494 26.89 -17.12 -27.46
CA GLN A 494 27.71 -16.68 -28.61
C GLN A 494 28.55 -15.46 -28.24
N THR A 495 29.70 -15.38 -28.91
CA THR A 495 30.56 -14.20 -28.92
C THR A 495 30.68 -13.70 -30.35
N ALA A 496 30.35 -12.44 -30.58
CA ALA A 496 30.32 -11.83 -31.89
C ALA A 496 31.23 -10.59 -31.95
N LEU A 497 31.65 -10.22 -33.15
CA LEU A 497 32.33 -8.94 -33.38
C LEU A 497 31.30 -7.84 -33.63
N LYS A 498 31.54 -6.63 -33.12
CA LYS A 498 30.70 -5.47 -33.42
C LYS A 498 30.51 -5.32 -34.93
N GLY A 499 29.26 -5.16 -35.36
CA GLY A 499 28.88 -5.00 -36.76
C GLY A 499 28.58 -6.30 -37.50
N THR A 500 28.75 -7.48 -36.89
CA THR A 500 28.35 -8.75 -37.48
C THR A 500 26.90 -9.11 -37.20
N ASN A 501 26.37 -10.11 -37.88
CA ASN A 501 25.03 -10.64 -37.64
C ASN A 501 25.11 -11.87 -36.73
N VAL A 502 24.15 -12.00 -35.82
CA VAL A 502 24.02 -13.13 -34.88
C VAL A 502 22.63 -13.76 -35.00
N THR A 503 22.59 -15.08 -34.95
CA THR A 503 21.36 -15.82 -35.03
C THR A 503 21.23 -16.77 -33.84
N PHE A 504 20.10 -16.71 -33.15
CA PHE A 504 19.73 -17.68 -32.13
C PHE A 504 18.61 -18.57 -32.64
N VAL A 505 18.71 -19.87 -32.37
CA VAL A 505 17.75 -20.89 -32.79
C VAL A 505 17.20 -21.60 -31.55
N CYS A 506 15.90 -21.83 -31.53
CA CYS A 506 15.23 -22.57 -30.48
C CYS A 506 14.13 -23.42 -31.11
N SER A 507 14.01 -24.68 -30.69
CA SER A 507 12.94 -25.56 -31.17
C SER A 507 12.18 -26.18 -30.00
N ALA A 508 10.91 -26.47 -30.23
CA ALA A 508 10.07 -27.21 -29.30
C ALA A 508 9.10 -28.16 -30.05
N ALA A 509 8.81 -29.26 -29.43
CA ALA A 509 7.84 -30.24 -29.94
C ALA A 509 6.56 -30.24 -29.07
N SER A 510 5.42 -30.49 -29.69
CA SER A 510 4.13 -30.68 -29.02
C SER A 510 3.30 -31.74 -29.73
N SER A 511 2.54 -32.52 -28.96
CA SER A 511 1.54 -33.47 -29.49
C SER A 511 0.19 -32.80 -29.77
N SER A 512 0.04 -31.52 -29.51
CA SER A 512 -1.20 -30.77 -29.68
C SER A 512 -1.21 -29.97 -30.98
N ASP A 513 -2.33 -29.95 -31.66
CA ASP A 513 -2.60 -29.09 -32.83
C ASP A 513 -2.94 -27.63 -32.42
N SER A 514 -2.84 -27.32 -31.14
CA SER A 514 -3.10 -25.96 -30.63
C SER A 514 -2.14 -24.94 -31.24
N PRO A 515 -2.64 -23.76 -31.64
CA PRO A 515 -1.78 -22.72 -32.20
C PRO A 515 -0.60 -22.38 -31.31
N MET A 516 0.59 -22.28 -31.88
CA MET A 516 1.82 -21.90 -31.18
C MET A 516 2.05 -20.41 -31.26
N THR A 517 2.53 -19.85 -30.15
CA THR A 517 3.06 -18.48 -30.09
C THR A 517 4.52 -18.51 -29.69
N PHE A 518 5.29 -17.58 -30.25
CA PHE A 518 6.71 -17.50 -30.08
C PHE A 518 7.09 -16.11 -29.61
N ALA A 519 7.95 -16.03 -28.62
CA ALA A 519 8.53 -14.77 -28.16
C ALA A 519 10.01 -14.96 -27.84
N TRP A 520 10.81 -13.95 -28.12
CA TRP A 520 12.18 -13.87 -27.67
C TRP A 520 12.31 -12.79 -26.61
N LYS A 521 13.08 -13.06 -25.59
CA LYS A 521 13.38 -12.15 -24.48
C LYS A 521 14.87 -11.83 -24.47
N LYS A 522 15.20 -10.58 -24.16
CA LYS A 522 16.55 -10.14 -23.81
C LYS A 522 16.51 -9.56 -22.40
N ASP A 523 17.33 -10.09 -21.50
CA ASP A 523 17.41 -9.65 -20.10
C ASP A 523 16.04 -9.58 -19.40
N ASN A 524 15.19 -10.59 -19.68
CA ASN A 524 13.79 -10.75 -19.25
C ASN A 524 12.76 -9.85 -19.93
N GLU A 525 13.15 -8.97 -20.85
CA GLU A 525 12.22 -8.16 -21.65
C GLU A 525 11.90 -8.81 -22.99
N VAL A 526 10.63 -8.73 -23.38
CA VAL A 526 10.18 -9.22 -24.69
C VAL A 526 10.69 -8.31 -25.80
N LEU A 527 11.28 -8.89 -26.83
CA LEU A 527 11.73 -8.20 -28.02
C LEU A 527 10.54 -8.05 -28.98
N ASN A 528 9.96 -6.85 -29.08
CA ASN A 528 8.81 -6.60 -29.96
C ASN A 528 9.21 -6.25 -31.39
N ASP A 529 10.40 -5.68 -31.60
CA ASP A 529 10.88 -5.16 -32.89
C ASP A 529 11.99 -6.04 -33.51
N ALA A 530 12.10 -7.30 -33.10
CA ALA A 530 13.13 -8.21 -33.57
C ALA A 530 12.67 -9.01 -34.80
N GLU A 531 13.64 -9.31 -35.69
CA GLU A 531 13.42 -10.18 -36.84
C GLU A 531 13.33 -11.64 -36.38
N ILE A 532 12.10 -12.19 -36.31
CA ILE A 532 11.81 -13.53 -35.80
C ILE A 532 11.20 -14.36 -36.97
N HIS A 533 11.81 -15.49 -37.26
CA HIS A 533 11.30 -16.45 -38.22
C HIS A 533 10.84 -17.73 -37.54
N ASN A 534 9.62 -18.16 -37.81
CA ASN A 534 9.02 -19.36 -37.23
C ASN A 534 8.73 -20.39 -38.32
N GLN A 535 9.10 -21.65 -38.08
CA GLN A 535 8.87 -22.77 -38.99
C GLN A 535 8.28 -23.94 -38.21
N ALA A 536 7.41 -24.72 -38.85
CA ALA A 536 6.83 -25.95 -38.30
C ALA A 536 7.21 -27.14 -39.18
N HIS A 537 7.69 -28.20 -38.56
CA HIS A 537 8.03 -29.46 -39.25
C HIS A 537 7.31 -30.61 -38.56
N LEU A 538 6.64 -31.44 -39.37
CA LEU A 538 6.07 -32.71 -38.90
C LEU A 538 7.21 -33.73 -38.70
N ARG A 539 7.31 -34.28 -37.49
CA ARG A 539 8.20 -35.38 -37.15
C ARG A 539 7.38 -36.59 -36.76
N VAL A 540 7.70 -37.74 -37.32
CA VAL A 540 7.14 -39.03 -36.88
C VAL A 540 8.11 -39.61 -35.84
N GLN A 541 7.64 -39.75 -34.61
CA GLN A 541 8.43 -40.33 -33.52
C GLN A 541 7.94 -41.76 -33.30
N GLY A 542 8.76 -42.73 -33.68
CA GLY A 542 8.53 -44.15 -33.43
C GLY A 542 8.80 -44.48 -31.95
N GLY A 543 7.79 -44.90 -31.20
CA GLY A 543 7.88 -45.42 -29.85
C GLY A 543 7.35 -46.86 -29.76
N THR A 544 7.60 -47.55 -28.65
CA THR A 544 7.20 -48.93 -28.38
C THR A 544 5.68 -49.15 -28.36
N GLY A 545 4.83 -48.15 -28.64
CA GLY A 545 3.37 -48.19 -28.63
C GLY A 545 2.68 -47.69 -29.91
N GLY A 546 3.42 -47.32 -30.97
CA GLY A 546 2.89 -46.79 -32.23
C GLY A 546 3.61 -45.52 -32.71
N GLU A 547 3.41 -45.20 -34.00
CA GLU A 547 3.88 -43.94 -34.58
C GLU A 547 2.98 -42.79 -34.10
N THR A 548 3.51 -41.86 -33.30
CA THR A 548 2.84 -40.61 -32.98
C THR A 548 3.41 -39.49 -33.86
N GLU A 549 2.52 -38.80 -34.57
CA GLU A 549 2.89 -37.56 -35.28
C GLU A 549 3.10 -36.44 -34.28
N VAL A 550 4.29 -35.87 -34.27
CA VAL A 550 4.67 -34.77 -33.40
C VAL A 550 5.11 -33.61 -34.28
N THR A 551 4.53 -32.44 -34.03
CA THR A 551 4.94 -31.23 -34.73
C THR A 551 6.07 -30.57 -33.97
N GLU A 552 7.22 -30.41 -34.63
CA GLU A 552 8.35 -29.63 -34.10
C GLU A 552 8.31 -28.22 -34.68
N TYR A 553 8.37 -27.23 -33.79
CA TYR A 553 8.34 -25.83 -34.12
C TYR A 553 9.71 -25.22 -33.84
N THR A 554 10.27 -24.52 -34.82
CA THR A 554 11.55 -23.84 -34.70
C THR A 554 11.34 -22.34 -34.83
N THR A 555 11.87 -21.58 -33.88
CA THR A 555 11.92 -20.12 -33.92
C THR A 555 13.38 -19.63 -34.01
N THR A 556 13.62 -18.68 -34.88
CA THR A 556 14.94 -18.13 -35.15
C THR A 556 14.92 -16.62 -34.93
N LEU A 557 15.73 -16.12 -34.03
CA LEU A 557 15.96 -14.69 -33.80
C LEU A 557 17.19 -14.25 -34.57
N GLN A 558 17.05 -13.26 -35.45
CA GLN A 558 18.15 -12.64 -36.19
C GLN A 558 18.47 -11.26 -35.65
N LEU A 559 19.69 -11.06 -35.22
CA LEU A 559 20.22 -9.75 -34.79
C LEU A 559 21.19 -9.26 -35.85
N GLN A 560 20.82 -8.20 -36.55
CA GLN A 560 21.66 -7.60 -37.59
C GLN A 560 22.53 -6.50 -36.98
N ASN A 561 23.79 -6.40 -37.46
CA ASN A 561 24.74 -5.35 -37.11
C ASN A 561 24.86 -5.17 -35.59
N VAL A 562 25.22 -6.24 -34.85
CA VAL A 562 25.25 -6.22 -33.39
C VAL A 562 26.20 -5.14 -32.84
N GLU A 563 25.68 -4.39 -31.85
CA GLU A 563 26.38 -3.34 -31.12
C GLU A 563 26.60 -3.80 -29.66
N PHE A 564 27.34 -3.04 -28.84
CA PHE A 564 27.50 -3.34 -27.42
C PHE A 564 26.14 -3.32 -26.66
N SER A 565 25.19 -2.52 -27.14
CA SER A 565 23.79 -2.54 -26.64
C SER A 565 23.06 -3.85 -26.92
N SER A 566 23.57 -4.67 -27.86
CA SER A 566 23.03 -6.00 -28.14
C SER A 566 23.50 -7.07 -27.15
N GLU A 567 24.49 -6.79 -26.30
CA GLU A 567 24.93 -7.72 -25.25
C GLU A 567 23.78 -7.99 -24.28
N GLY A 568 23.68 -9.22 -23.81
CA GLY A 568 22.66 -9.62 -22.86
C GLY A 568 22.37 -11.13 -22.86
N LYS A 569 21.35 -11.52 -22.12
CA LYS A 569 20.88 -12.91 -22.02
C LYS A 569 19.61 -13.08 -22.86
N TYR A 570 19.69 -13.91 -23.89
CA TYR A 570 18.60 -14.19 -24.81
C TYR A 570 17.92 -15.52 -24.46
N GLN A 571 16.58 -15.54 -24.49
CA GLN A 571 15.77 -16.68 -24.15
C GLN A 571 14.56 -16.76 -25.08
N CYS A 572 14.25 -17.95 -25.61
CA CYS A 572 12.99 -18.16 -26.32
C CYS A 572 11.89 -18.65 -25.39
N VAL A 573 10.66 -18.23 -25.68
CA VAL A 573 9.44 -18.71 -25.04
C VAL A 573 8.52 -19.23 -26.11
N ILE A 574 8.15 -20.49 -26.00
CA ILE A 574 7.21 -21.15 -26.92
C ILE A 574 5.98 -21.55 -26.11
N SER A 575 4.82 -21.09 -26.54
CA SER A 575 3.58 -21.27 -25.79
C SER A 575 2.45 -21.78 -26.69
N ASN A 576 1.55 -22.56 -26.11
CA ASN A 576 0.28 -22.92 -26.71
C ASN A 576 -0.85 -22.85 -25.66
N HIS A 577 -2.02 -23.35 -25.99
CA HIS A 577 -3.16 -23.38 -25.06
C HIS A 577 -2.86 -24.12 -23.75
N PHE A 578 -1.95 -25.08 -23.75
CA PHE A 578 -1.61 -25.91 -22.60
C PHE A 578 -0.46 -25.39 -21.75
N GLY A 579 0.15 -24.30 -22.12
CA GLY A 579 1.20 -23.64 -21.31
C GLY A 579 2.38 -23.14 -22.13
N SER A 580 3.39 -22.62 -21.41
CA SER A 580 4.60 -22.04 -21.95
C SER A 580 5.83 -22.88 -21.56
N SER A 581 6.79 -22.97 -22.45
CA SER A 581 8.11 -23.53 -22.18
C SER A 581 9.21 -22.51 -22.49
N TYR A 582 10.21 -22.48 -21.64
CA TYR A 582 11.29 -21.52 -21.65
C TYR A 582 12.61 -22.22 -21.95
N SER A 583 13.37 -21.67 -22.86
CA SER A 583 14.74 -22.14 -23.11
C SER A 583 15.69 -21.73 -21.97
N THR A 584 16.86 -22.30 -21.97
CA THR A 584 18.01 -21.75 -21.23
C THR A 584 18.33 -20.35 -21.74
N LYS A 585 18.93 -19.52 -20.89
CA LYS A 585 19.39 -18.17 -21.28
C LYS A 585 20.74 -18.25 -21.95
N ALA A 586 20.79 -17.91 -23.24
CA ALA A 586 22.00 -17.83 -24.04
C ALA A 586 22.59 -16.42 -23.94
N ARG A 587 23.88 -16.32 -23.62
CA ARG A 587 24.55 -15.03 -23.48
C ARG A 587 25.14 -14.58 -24.82
N LEU A 588 24.96 -13.33 -25.21
CA LEU A 588 25.68 -12.66 -26.28
C LEU A 588 26.70 -11.70 -25.68
N THR A 589 27.96 -11.86 -26.10
CA THR A 589 29.06 -10.92 -25.80
C THR A 589 29.55 -10.32 -27.11
N VAL A 590 29.76 -9.00 -27.16
CA VAL A 590 30.18 -8.29 -28.36
C VAL A 590 31.61 -7.74 -28.19
N ASN A 591 32.53 -8.18 -29.03
CA ASN A 591 33.91 -7.74 -29.00
C ASN A 591 34.18 -6.65 -30.07
N ARG A 592 35.15 -5.79 -29.83
CA ARG A 592 35.63 -4.84 -30.82
C ARG A 592 36.35 -5.59 -31.96
N PRO A 593 36.19 -5.19 -33.23
CA PRO A 593 37.06 -5.66 -34.29
C PRO A 593 38.51 -5.33 -33.93
N GLY A 594 39.34 -6.36 -33.79
CA GLY A 594 40.75 -6.14 -33.48
C GLY A 594 41.42 -5.38 -34.62
N ASN A 595 42.07 -4.27 -34.34
CA ASN A 595 43.09 -3.73 -35.23
C ASN A 595 44.22 -4.77 -35.28
N HIS A 596 44.34 -5.48 -36.36
CA HIS A 596 45.56 -6.24 -36.66
C HIS A 596 46.71 -5.26 -36.86
N SER A 597 47.30 -4.76 -35.77
CA SER A 597 48.65 -4.28 -35.78
C SER A 597 49.53 -5.49 -35.47
N THR A 598 50.19 -5.96 -36.50
CA THR A 598 51.34 -6.86 -36.43
C THR A 598 52.37 -6.27 -35.48
N PHE A 599 52.39 -6.73 -34.23
CA PHE A 599 53.56 -6.54 -33.37
C PHE A 599 54.39 -7.81 -33.37
N SER A 600 55.53 -7.67 -34.10
CA SER A 600 56.71 -8.55 -34.09
C SER A 600 57.15 -8.73 -32.61
N PHE A 601 57.34 -9.98 -32.22
CA PHE A 601 58.05 -10.34 -31.01
C PHE A 601 59.47 -9.84 -31.04
N MET A 602 59.84 -8.85 -30.21
CA MET A 602 61.16 -8.68 -29.65
C MET A 602 61.12 -8.82 -28.18
N GLY A 603 61.73 -9.88 -27.67
CA GLY A 603 61.87 -10.15 -26.27
C GLY A 603 62.69 -9.09 -25.55
N PHE A 604 62.26 -8.70 -24.41
CA PHE A 604 63.12 -8.17 -23.34
C PHE A 604 62.65 -8.73 -22.01
N GLN A 605 63.56 -9.55 -21.42
CA GLN A 605 63.61 -9.79 -19.99
C GLN A 605 63.96 -8.49 -19.29
N CYS A 606 63.27 -8.16 -18.20
CA CYS A 606 63.88 -7.45 -17.06
C CYS A 606 63.02 -7.54 -15.82
N ASN A 607 63.49 -8.26 -14.88
CA ASN A 607 63.79 -8.07 -13.45
C ASN A 607 62.98 -7.06 -12.65
N TYR A 608 62.54 -7.60 -11.53
CA TYR A 608 62.29 -7.03 -10.19
C TYR A 608 62.96 -5.68 -9.90
N LEU A 609 62.19 -4.78 -9.30
CA LEU A 609 62.61 -4.07 -8.08
C LEU A 609 61.43 -3.34 -7.44
N GLU A 610 61.28 -3.65 -6.16
CA GLU A 610 60.46 -2.93 -5.15
C GLU A 610 60.81 -1.44 -5.12
N TYR A 611 59.86 -0.59 -4.85
CA TYR A 611 60.04 0.48 -3.86
C TYR A 611 58.68 0.91 -3.22
N ILE A 612 58.73 0.85 -1.94
CA ILE A 612 57.82 1.24 -0.89
C ILE A 612 57.90 2.78 -0.69
N ILE A 613 56.83 3.34 -0.16
CA ILE A 613 56.72 4.50 0.78
C ILE A 613 56.26 5.86 0.20
N ASN A 614 55.14 6.30 0.77
CA ASN A 614 54.70 7.64 1.21
C ASN A 614 54.42 8.75 0.16
N ASN A 615 53.11 9.12 0.01
CA ASN A 615 52.49 10.24 0.73
C ASN A 615 50.98 10.14 0.59
#